data_33a123c7a58c1168d31f8631df6fba5c
#
_entry.id   33a123c7a58c1168d31f8631df6fba5c
#
_cell.length_a   1.000
_cell.length_b   1.000
_cell.length_c   1.000
_cell.angle_alpha   90.00
_cell.angle_beta   90.00
_cell.angle_gamma   90.00
#
_symmetry.space_group_name_H-M   'P 1'
#
loop_
_entity.id
_entity.type
_entity.pdbx_description
1 polymer ?
#
loop_
_entity_poly.entity_id
_entity_poly.type
_entity_poly.pdbx_seq_one_letter_code
_entity_poly.pdbx_strand_id
1 'polypeptide(L)'
;MSHFTHVSAEIRDLDACNKALNNMGLTMQSYGSCRYYFGTEMKENVVRLPGQYDMALEKNGTGSYRITADFYGGYVERTIGPRGSILLHNYSVEMLKKVAKRLHFSVTPKGNDIYKVRDPQDTDGGHMLVTVSKDGNLNFERKGLKGKKCAKYLQLEDSLGKIEQREFTKEYLKESAAEVKTENRQKLRVGGY
;
A
#
# COMPACT_ATOMS: atom_id res chain seq x y z
N MET A 1 7.80 -21.17 -3.67
CA MET A 1 8.09 -20.63 -2.31
C MET A 1 7.16 -19.47 -2.05
N SER A 2 6.57 -19.41 -0.88
CA SER A 2 5.60 -18.39 -0.49
C SER A 2 6.17 -17.58 0.67
N HIS A 3 6.16 -16.25 0.54
CA HIS A 3 6.58 -15.33 1.60
C HIS A 3 5.41 -14.41 1.91
N PHE A 4 5.05 -14.29 3.18
CA PHE A 4 3.98 -13.42 3.63
C PHE A 4 4.56 -12.14 4.25
N THR A 5 4.01 -11.00 3.86
CA THR A 5 4.32 -9.69 4.43
C THR A 5 3.01 -8.94 4.66
N HIS A 6 2.87 -8.32 5.82
CA HIS A 6 1.73 -7.50 6.18
C HIS A 6 2.14 -6.02 6.32
N VAL A 7 1.37 -5.12 5.73
CA VAL A 7 1.59 -3.67 5.80
C VAL A 7 0.29 -3.00 6.22
N SER A 8 0.33 -2.21 7.30
CA SER A 8 -0.82 -1.44 7.76
C SER A 8 -1.12 -0.24 6.86
N ALA A 9 -2.41 0.06 6.68
CA ALA A 9 -2.87 1.19 5.89
C ALA A 9 -2.67 2.51 6.64
N GLU A 10 -1.94 3.44 6.03
CA GLU A 10 -1.73 4.80 6.53
C GLU A 10 -1.71 5.77 5.34
N ILE A 11 -2.50 6.85 5.40
CA ILE A 11 -2.53 7.84 4.32
C ILE A 11 -1.27 8.69 4.38
N ARG A 12 -0.38 8.53 3.40
CA ARG A 12 0.87 9.31 3.27
C ARG A 12 0.97 10.08 1.96
N ASP A 13 0.10 9.77 1.01
CA ASP A 13 0.12 10.31 -0.34
C ASP A 13 -1.26 10.87 -0.70
N LEU A 14 -1.38 12.21 -0.71
CA LEU A 14 -2.65 12.88 -1.01
C LEU A 14 -3.10 12.68 -2.46
N ASP A 15 -2.18 12.52 -3.43
CA ASP A 15 -2.57 12.29 -4.82
C ASP A 15 -3.23 10.91 -4.97
N ALA A 16 -2.66 9.89 -4.33
CA ALA A 16 -3.28 8.55 -4.32
C ALA A 16 -4.61 8.57 -3.57
N CYS A 17 -4.69 9.32 -2.46
CA CYS A 17 -5.94 9.49 -1.71
C CYS A 17 -6.99 10.22 -2.54
N ASN A 18 -6.62 11.27 -3.25
CA ASN A 18 -7.55 12.00 -4.12
C ASN A 18 -8.07 11.12 -5.26
N LYS A 19 -7.22 10.26 -5.84
CA LYS A 19 -7.67 9.26 -6.83
C LYS A 19 -8.64 8.26 -6.24
N ALA A 20 -8.38 7.76 -5.03
CA ALA A 20 -9.28 6.86 -4.33
C ALA A 20 -10.64 7.52 -4.07
N LEU A 21 -10.64 8.77 -3.62
CA LEU A 21 -11.87 9.56 -3.43
C LEU A 21 -12.63 9.75 -4.74
N ASN A 22 -11.94 10.11 -5.82
CA ASN A 22 -12.56 10.28 -7.14
C ASN A 22 -13.19 8.97 -7.65
N ASN A 23 -12.58 7.81 -7.40
CA ASN A 23 -13.16 6.50 -7.72
C ASN A 23 -14.43 6.21 -6.91
N MET A 24 -14.57 6.83 -5.73
CA MET A 24 -15.77 6.78 -4.89
C MET A 24 -16.78 7.88 -5.24
N GLY A 25 -16.55 8.69 -6.27
CA GLY A 25 -17.40 9.83 -6.64
C GLY A 25 -17.29 11.03 -5.69
N LEU A 26 -16.20 11.10 -4.91
CA LEU A 26 -15.94 12.16 -3.94
C LEU A 26 -14.82 13.08 -4.45
N THR A 27 -14.86 14.36 -4.03
CA THR A 27 -13.86 15.35 -4.41
C THR A 27 -13.24 15.98 -3.17
N MET A 28 -11.91 16.06 -3.14
CA MET A 28 -11.16 16.74 -2.10
C MET A 28 -10.86 18.19 -2.49
N GLN A 29 -11.11 19.12 -1.58
CA GLN A 29 -10.76 20.54 -1.71
C GLN A 29 -9.54 20.83 -0.83
N SER A 30 -8.59 21.61 -1.32
CA SER A 30 -7.36 21.91 -0.58
C SER A 30 -7.60 22.73 0.69
N TYR A 31 -8.66 23.53 0.72
CA TYR A 31 -9.08 24.31 1.88
C TYR A 31 -10.58 24.59 1.80
N GLY A 32 -11.28 24.50 2.93
CA GLY A 32 -12.72 24.73 2.95
C GLY A 32 -13.37 24.58 4.31
N SER A 33 -14.66 24.88 4.38
CA SER A 33 -15.50 24.66 5.53
C SER A 33 -15.86 23.18 5.64
N CYS A 34 -15.56 22.54 6.76
CA CYS A 34 -15.88 21.14 7.07
C CYS A 34 -17.02 21.12 8.11
N ARG A 35 -18.12 20.41 7.79
CA ARG A 35 -19.32 20.34 8.65
C ARG A 35 -19.18 19.24 9.68
N TYR A 36 -19.46 19.56 10.93
CA TYR A 36 -19.51 18.67 12.09
C TYR A 36 -20.83 18.85 12.87
N TYR A 37 -21.10 18.04 13.86
CA TYR A 37 -22.29 18.12 14.69
C TYR A 37 -22.46 19.49 15.37
N PHE A 38 -21.37 20.06 15.88
CA PHE A 38 -21.40 21.36 16.57
C PHE A 38 -21.09 22.57 15.69
N GLY A 39 -21.20 22.43 14.37
CA GLY A 39 -20.98 23.55 13.45
C GLY A 39 -20.01 23.26 12.34
N THR A 40 -19.29 24.28 11.91
CA THR A 40 -18.34 24.19 10.80
C THR A 40 -16.99 24.76 11.21
N GLU A 41 -15.92 24.11 10.73
CA GLU A 41 -14.55 24.55 10.91
C GLU A 41 -13.85 24.66 9.56
N MET A 42 -12.96 25.64 9.43
CA MET A 42 -12.09 25.73 8.24
C MET A 42 -10.95 24.72 8.39
N LYS A 43 -10.82 23.87 7.38
CA LYS A 43 -9.81 22.78 7.36
C LYS A 43 -9.09 22.72 6.02
N GLU A 44 -7.88 22.16 6.04
CA GLU A 44 -7.20 21.72 4.83
C GLU A 44 -7.74 20.33 4.41
N ASN A 45 -7.66 20.06 3.09
CA ASN A 45 -8.00 18.76 2.51
C ASN A 45 -9.40 18.27 2.92
N VAL A 46 -10.42 19.10 2.71
CA VAL A 46 -11.82 18.82 3.02
C VAL A 46 -12.45 17.98 1.93
N VAL A 47 -13.19 16.96 2.31
CA VAL A 47 -14.00 16.15 1.41
C VAL A 47 -15.49 16.30 1.78
N ARG A 48 -16.26 16.84 0.84
CA ARG A 48 -17.72 16.92 0.97
C ARG A 48 -18.31 15.53 0.86
N LEU A 49 -19.07 15.13 1.89
CA LEU A 49 -19.75 13.84 1.88
C LEU A 49 -21.26 14.03 1.66
N PRO A 50 -21.93 13.03 1.08
CA PRO A 50 -23.40 12.99 1.07
C PRO A 50 -23.91 12.92 2.52
N GLY A 51 -24.73 13.87 2.93
CA GLY A 51 -25.29 13.90 4.27
C GLY A 51 -24.93 15.16 5.06
N GLN A 52 -25.00 15.07 6.39
CA GLN A 52 -24.89 16.23 7.27
C GLN A 52 -23.47 16.65 7.55
N TYR A 53 -22.52 15.70 7.57
CA TYR A 53 -21.14 15.93 7.98
C TYR A 53 -20.17 15.67 6.84
N ASP A 54 -19.01 16.31 6.95
CA ASP A 54 -17.90 16.16 6.01
C ASP A 54 -16.72 15.46 6.70
N MET A 55 -15.65 15.22 5.96
CA MET A 55 -14.37 14.81 6.52
C MET A 55 -13.24 15.74 6.08
N ALA A 56 -12.17 15.76 6.85
CA ALA A 56 -10.91 16.40 6.50
C ALA A 56 -9.75 15.42 6.67
N LEU A 57 -8.68 15.62 5.90
CA LEU A 57 -7.42 14.92 6.08
C LEU A 57 -6.41 15.87 6.72
N GLU A 58 -6.12 15.65 7.99
CA GLU A 58 -5.20 16.48 8.76
C GLU A 58 -3.82 15.83 8.83
N LYS A 59 -2.80 16.59 8.49
CA LYS A 59 -1.41 16.14 8.59
C LYS A 59 -1.03 15.91 10.04
N ASN A 60 -0.47 14.75 10.36
CA ASN A 60 0.09 14.47 11.67
C ASN A 60 1.60 14.77 11.72
N GLY A 61 2.19 14.71 12.94
CA GLY A 61 3.61 14.99 13.16
C GLY A 61 4.57 14.02 12.48
N THR A 62 4.09 12.87 11.96
CA THR A 62 4.90 11.85 11.28
C THR A 62 4.89 12.00 9.75
N GLY A 63 4.18 13.04 9.22
CA GLY A 63 4.06 13.28 7.78
C GLY A 63 2.98 12.47 7.09
N SER A 64 2.19 11.69 7.84
CA SER A 64 0.98 11.04 7.36
C SER A 64 -0.26 11.89 7.68
N TYR A 65 -1.41 11.45 7.18
CA TYR A 65 -2.69 12.14 7.33
C TYR A 65 -3.66 11.24 8.10
N ARG A 66 -4.36 11.84 9.05
CA ARG A 66 -5.48 11.21 9.75
C ARG A 66 -6.80 11.70 9.18
N ILE A 67 -7.80 10.84 9.19
CA ILE A 67 -9.18 11.21 8.88
C ILE A 67 -9.77 11.89 10.12
N THR A 68 -10.23 13.13 9.95
CA THR A 68 -10.98 13.88 10.97
C THR A 68 -12.40 14.07 10.47
N ALA A 69 -13.37 13.52 11.17
CA ALA A 69 -14.79 13.58 10.81
C ALA A 69 -15.67 13.38 12.04
N ASP A 70 -16.94 13.76 11.94
CA ASP A 70 -17.94 13.44 12.94
C ASP A 70 -18.69 12.16 12.58
N PHE A 71 -18.47 11.10 13.32
CA PHE A 71 -19.10 9.79 13.09
C PHE A 71 -20.49 9.64 13.73
N TYR A 72 -21.01 10.71 14.38
CA TYR A 72 -22.32 10.67 14.97
C TYR A 72 -23.41 10.46 13.90
N GLY A 73 -24.39 9.61 14.22
CA GLY A 73 -25.52 9.30 13.32
C GLY A 73 -25.15 8.46 12.08
N GLY A 74 -23.88 8.02 11.95
CA GLY A 74 -23.44 7.12 10.89
C GLY A 74 -23.40 7.74 9.48
N TYR A 75 -23.51 9.06 9.35
CA TYR A 75 -23.54 9.73 8.04
C TYR A 75 -22.22 9.56 7.29
N VAL A 76 -21.12 9.73 7.98
CA VAL A 76 -19.77 9.58 7.43
C VAL A 76 -19.47 8.12 7.11
N GLU A 77 -19.79 7.21 8.04
CA GLU A 77 -19.51 5.76 7.88
C GLU A 77 -20.24 5.13 6.68
N ARG A 78 -21.45 5.61 6.37
CA ARG A 78 -22.18 5.14 5.17
C ARG A 78 -21.44 5.39 3.87
N THR A 79 -20.58 6.41 3.84
CA THR A 79 -19.84 6.81 2.64
C THR A 79 -18.44 6.25 2.60
N ILE A 80 -17.67 6.40 3.69
CA ILE A 80 -16.25 6.02 3.73
C ILE A 80 -15.99 4.72 4.50
N GLY A 81 -17.03 4.07 5.00
CA GLY A 81 -16.95 2.87 5.83
C GLY A 81 -16.64 3.15 7.30
N PRO A 82 -16.84 2.13 8.17
CA PRO A 82 -16.45 2.23 9.58
C PRO A 82 -15.01 2.67 9.74
N ARG A 83 -14.79 3.75 10.49
CA ARG A 83 -13.44 4.35 10.68
C ARG A 83 -12.70 4.68 9.38
N GLY A 84 -13.42 4.88 8.26
CA GLY A 84 -12.82 5.17 6.95
C GLY A 84 -12.33 3.94 6.19
N SER A 85 -12.75 2.73 6.55
CA SER A 85 -12.24 1.47 5.98
C SER A 85 -12.39 1.39 4.45
N ILE A 86 -13.53 1.82 3.88
CA ILE A 86 -13.72 1.83 2.43
C ILE A 86 -12.74 2.79 1.75
N LEU A 87 -12.51 3.97 2.33
CA LEU A 87 -11.51 4.92 1.81
C LEU A 87 -10.10 4.33 1.90
N LEU A 88 -9.73 3.75 3.04
CA LEU A 88 -8.40 3.14 3.24
C LEU A 88 -8.17 1.97 2.27
N HIS A 89 -9.18 1.15 2.02
CA HIS A 89 -9.13 0.08 1.01
C HIS A 89 -8.83 0.65 -0.39
N ASN A 90 -9.63 1.61 -0.86
CA ASN A 90 -9.44 2.24 -2.17
C ASN A 90 -8.09 2.97 -2.26
N TYR A 91 -7.67 3.63 -1.20
CA TYR A 91 -6.36 4.28 -1.11
C TYR A 91 -5.21 3.28 -1.29
N SER A 92 -5.26 2.14 -0.60
CA SER A 92 -4.22 1.10 -0.70
C SER A 92 -4.14 0.50 -2.10
N VAL A 93 -5.28 0.34 -2.79
CA VAL A 93 -5.31 -0.07 -4.20
C VAL A 93 -4.62 0.98 -5.10
N GLU A 94 -4.91 2.27 -4.91
CA GLU A 94 -4.29 3.32 -5.71
C GLU A 94 -2.79 3.49 -5.38
N MET A 95 -2.38 3.31 -4.13
CA MET A 95 -0.97 3.25 -3.74
C MET A 95 -0.25 2.08 -4.39
N LEU A 96 -0.83 0.88 -4.37
CA LEU A 96 -0.26 -0.29 -5.04
C LEU A 96 -0.03 -0.01 -6.54
N LYS A 97 -1.03 0.53 -7.24
CA LYS A 97 -0.93 0.90 -8.66
C LYS A 97 0.16 1.97 -8.91
N LYS A 98 0.19 3.02 -8.07
CA LYS A 98 1.16 4.13 -8.18
C LYS A 98 2.59 3.65 -7.99
N VAL A 99 2.86 2.87 -6.94
CA VAL A 99 4.19 2.36 -6.62
C VAL A 99 4.63 1.32 -7.64
N ALA A 100 3.75 0.39 -8.02
CA ALA A 100 4.03 -0.62 -9.04
C ALA A 100 4.41 0.04 -10.38
N LYS A 101 3.66 1.06 -10.82
CA LYS A 101 3.99 1.83 -12.05
C LYS A 101 5.37 2.48 -11.95
N ARG A 102 5.70 3.10 -10.82
CA ARG A 102 7.01 3.75 -10.59
C ARG A 102 8.16 2.75 -10.68
N LEU A 103 7.94 1.52 -10.20
CA LEU A 103 8.94 0.44 -10.21
C LEU A 103 8.86 -0.46 -11.46
N HIS A 104 8.08 -0.05 -12.47
CA HIS A 104 7.88 -0.78 -13.74
C HIS A 104 7.31 -2.19 -13.57
N PHE A 105 6.41 -2.38 -12.60
CA PHE A 105 5.60 -3.58 -12.48
C PHE A 105 4.26 -3.43 -13.20
N SER A 106 3.73 -4.55 -13.71
CA SER A 106 2.34 -4.68 -14.12
C SER A 106 1.47 -5.12 -12.95
N VAL A 107 0.25 -4.56 -12.83
CA VAL A 107 -0.74 -4.94 -11.83
C VAL A 107 -2.00 -5.41 -12.53
N THR A 108 -2.43 -6.63 -12.25
CA THR A 108 -3.62 -7.24 -12.84
C THR A 108 -4.57 -7.69 -11.74
N PRO A 109 -5.83 -7.22 -11.70
CA PRO A 109 -6.82 -7.70 -10.73
C PRO A 109 -7.15 -9.18 -10.99
N LYS A 110 -7.34 -9.95 -9.91
CA LYS A 110 -7.71 -11.37 -9.94
C LYS A 110 -9.08 -11.65 -9.31
N GLY A 111 -9.77 -10.61 -8.85
CA GLY A 111 -11.00 -10.71 -8.07
C GLY A 111 -10.73 -10.84 -6.56
N ASN A 112 -11.78 -10.68 -5.74
CA ASN A 112 -11.71 -10.77 -4.28
C ASN A 112 -10.59 -9.92 -3.65
N ASP A 113 -10.39 -8.70 -4.16
CA ASP A 113 -9.37 -7.75 -3.69
C ASP A 113 -7.91 -8.30 -3.78
N ILE A 114 -7.69 -9.26 -4.68
CA ILE A 114 -6.39 -9.83 -4.97
C ILE A 114 -5.85 -9.25 -6.28
N TYR A 115 -4.62 -8.78 -6.26
CA TYR A 115 -3.90 -8.20 -7.39
C TYR A 115 -2.64 -9.02 -7.67
N LYS A 116 -2.46 -9.42 -8.92
CA LYS A 116 -1.20 -10.03 -9.37
C LYS A 116 -0.25 -8.93 -9.83
N VAL A 117 0.90 -8.85 -9.19
CA VAL A 117 1.99 -7.93 -9.53
C VAL A 117 3.11 -8.73 -10.18
N ARG A 118 3.55 -8.31 -11.37
CA ARG A 118 4.59 -8.99 -12.13
C ARG A 118 5.55 -7.98 -12.74
N ASP A 119 6.84 -8.32 -12.71
CA ASP A 119 7.84 -7.65 -13.54
C ASP A 119 7.66 -8.11 -14.99
N PRO A 120 7.33 -7.22 -15.94
CA PRO A 120 7.18 -7.59 -17.35
C PRO A 120 8.46 -8.17 -17.97
N GLN A 121 9.62 -7.85 -17.40
CA GLN A 121 10.92 -8.35 -17.85
C GLN A 121 11.26 -9.74 -17.28
N ASP A 122 10.47 -10.24 -16.30
CA ASP A 122 10.69 -11.57 -15.75
C ASP A 122 10.05 -12.66 -16.64
N THR A 123 10.91 -13.41 -17.33
CA THR A 123 10.51 -14.53 -18.20
C THR A 123 10.21 -15.82 -17.44
N ASP A 124 10.70 -15.96 -16.20
CA ASP A 124 10.58 -17.20 -15.42
C ASP A 124 9.23 -17.36 -14.72
N GLY A 125 8.32 -16.39 -14.90
CA GLY A 125 6.95 -16.48 -14.41
C GLY A 125 6.78 -16.12 -12.93
N GLY A 126 7.82 -15.66 -12.24
CA GLY A 126 7.77 -15.16 -10.88
C GLY A 126 6.79 -13.99 -10.75
N HIS A 127 6.04 -13.94 -9.66
CA HIS A 127 5.09 -12.88 -9.38
C HIS A 127 4.78 -12.75 -7.89
N MET A 128 4.11 -11.66 -7.55
CA MET A 128 3.56 -11.43 -6.22
C MET A 128 2.04 -11.35 -6.30
N LEU A 129 1.36 -11.96 -5.37
CA LEU A 129 -0.05 -11.71 -5.09
C LEU A 129 -0.14 -10.71 -3.94
N VAL A 130 -0.94 -9.67 -4.14
CA VAL A 130 -1.21 -8.65 -3.14
C VAL A 130 -2.69 -8.69 -2.83
N THR A 131 -3.04 -8.99 -1.59
CA THR A 131 -4.42 -8.95 -1.10
C THR A 131 -4.61 -7.66 -0.32
N VAL A 132 -5.63 -6.89 -0.69
CA VAL A 132 -6.03 -5.67 0.03
C VAL A 132 -7.20 -6.00 0.93
N SER A 133 -7.01 -5.88 2.26
CA SER A 133 -8.09 -6.13 3.21
C SER A 133 -9.17 -5.03 3.15
N LYS A 134 -10.31 -5.27 3.77
CA LYS A 134 -11.39 -4.27 3.89
C LYS A 134 -10.94 -2.99 4.61
N ASP A 135 -9.96 -3.08 5.49
CA ASP A 135 -9.39 -1.95 6.23
C ASP A 135 -8.18 -1.34 5.53
N GLY A 136 -7.90 -1.75 4.28
CA GLY A 136 -6.81 -1.25 3.46
C GLY A 136 -5.43 -1.82 3.78
N ASN A 137 -5.32 -2.80 4.67
CA ASN A 137 -4.04 -3.46 4.93
C ASN A 137 -3.63 -4.33 3.73
N LEU A 138 -2.33 -4.40 3.47
CA LEU A 138 -1.75 -5.14 2.36
C LEU A 138 -1.07 -6.40 2.85
N ASN A 139 -1.44 -7.55 2.26
CA ASN A 139 -0.77 -8.82 2.47
C ASN A 139 -0.11 -9.27 1.17
N PHE A 140 1.16 -9.67 1.25
CA PHE A 140 1.97 -10.04 0.09
C PHE A 140 2.33 -11.51 0.12
N GLU A 141 2.11 -12.19 -0.99
CA GLU A 141 2.51 -13.57 -1.19
C GLU A 141 3.36 -13.67 -2.46
N ARG A 142 4.63 -14.01 -2.33
CA ARG A 142 5.56 -14.14 -3.45
C ARG A 142 5.57 -15.57 -3.96
N LYS A 143 5.44 -15.74 -5.28
CA LYS A 143 5.40 -17.05 -5.95
C LYS A 143 6.45 -17.15 -7.05
N GLY A 144 7.27 -18.18 -7.00
CA GLY A 144 8.27 -18.48 -8.04
C GLY A 144 9.39 -17.43 -8.15
N LEU A 145 9.63 -16.63 -7.11
CA LEU A 145 10.69 -15.63 -7.08
C LEU A 145 11.94 -16.21 -6.39
N LYS A 146 13.11 -16.08 -7.03
CA LYS A 146 14.39 -16.57 -6.54
C LYS A 146 15.46 -15.49 -6.60
N GLY A 147 16.40 -15.54 -5.63
CA GLY A 147 17.62 -14.72 -5.63
C GLY A 147 17.39 -13.23 -5.80
N LYS A 148 18.19 -12.58 -6.65
CA LYS A 148 18.16 -11.12 -6.87
C LYS A 148 16.82 -10.57 -7.34
N LYS A 149 15.96 -11.38 -7.98
CA LYS A 149 14.61 -10.98 -8.39
C LYS A 149 13.73 -10.62 -7.19
N CYS A 150 13.93 -11.28 -6.04
CA CYS A 150 13.23 -10.93 -4.80
C CYS A 150 13.47 -9.49 -4.36
N ALA A 151 14.67 -8.92 -4.57
CA ALA A 151 15.01 -7.59 -4.11
C ALA A 151 14.10 -6.49 -4.68
N LYS A 152 13.75 -6.58 -5.98
CA LYS A 152 12.84 -5.62 -6.63
C LYS A 152 11.42 -5.67 -6.03
N TYR A 153 10.94 -6.87 -5.69
CA TYR A 153 9.63 -7.04 -5.03
C TYR A 153 9.67 -6.59 -3.58
N LEU A 154 10.79 -6.78 -2.87
CA LEU A 154 10.98 -6.21 -1.53
C LEU A 154 10.92 -4.67 -1.57
N GLN A 155 11.55 -4.04 -2.56
CA GLN A 155 11.48 -2.59 -2.74
C GLN A 155 10.05 -2.10 -2.96
N LEU A 156 9.20 -2.88 -3.66
CA LEU A 156 7.78 -2.58 -3.82
C LEU A 156 7.08 -2.58 -2.45
N GLU A 157 7.26 -3.62 -1.64
CA GLU A 157 6.68 -3.73 -0.30
C GLU A 157 7.11 -2.58 0.60
N ASP A 158 8.41 -2.30 0.68
CA ASP A 158 8.99 -1.23 1.51
C ASP A 158 8.47 0.17 1.10
N SER A 159 8.13 0.34 -0.19
CA SER A 159 7.58 1.59 -0.72
C SER A 159 6.09 1.78 -0.44
N LEU A 160 5.36 0.75 -0.05
CA LEU A 160 3.93 0.81 0.18
C LEU A 160 3.55 1.19 1.60
N GLY A 161 4.44 1.01 2.58
CA GLY A 161 4.19 1.42 3.95
C GLY A 161 5.10 0.74 4.97
N LYS A 162 4.74 0.87 6.25
CA LYS A 162 5.46 0.23 7.35
C LYS A 162 5.15 -1.26 7.35
N ILE A 163 6.19 -2.07 7.29
CA ILE A 163 6.08 -3.53 7.39
C ILE A 163 5.96 -3.90 8.87
N GLU A 164 4.85 -4.51 9.25
CA GLU A 164 4.60 -4.99 10.61
C GLU A 164 5.20 -6.37 10.84
N GLN A 165 5.09 -7.24 9.84
CA GLN A 165 5.61 -8.61 9.91
C GLN A 165 6.13 -9.05 8.55
N ARG A 166 7.32 -9.68 8.53
CA ARG A 166 7.90 -10.29 7.32
C ARG A 166 8.41 -11.69 7.68
N GLU A 167 7.87 -12.69 7.01
CA GLU A 167 8.31 -14.07 7.16
C GLU A 167 9.07 -14.53 5.91
N PHE A 168 10.21 -15.17 6.13
CA PHE A 168 11.00 -15.79 5.08
C PHE A 168 10.93 -17.31 5.23
N THR A 169 10.72 -18.02 4.12
CA THR A 169 10.76 -19.49 4.15
C THR A 169 12.19 -19.98 4.40
N LYS A 170 12.30 -21.20 4.98
CA LYS A 170 13.60 -21.85 5.20
C LYS A 170 14.40 -22.03 3.91
N GLU A 171 13.74 -22.15 2.76
CA GLU A 171 14.34 -22.31 1.45
C GLU A 171 14.96 -21.00 0.95
N TYR A 172 14.30 -19.86 1.15
CA TYR A 172 14.87 -18.53 0.85
C TYR A 172 16.17 -18.30 1.65
N LEU A 173 16.16 -18.62 2.94
CA LEU A 173 17.33 -18.45 3.80
C LEU A 173 18.50 -19.38 3.38
N LYS A 174 18.21 -20.58 2.88
CA LYS A 174 19.23 -21.49 2.35
C LYS A 174 19.80 -21.00 1.02
N GLU A 175 18.99 -20.49 0.11
CA GLU A 175 19.43 -19.97 -1.19
C GLU A 175 20.26 -18.68 -1.03
N SER A 176 19.83 -17.75 -0.18
CA SER A 176 20.59 -16.53 0.10
C SER A 176 21.95 -16.83 0.75
N ALA A 177 22.03 -17.82 1.66
CA ALA A 177 23.27 -18.27 2.24
C ALA A 177 24.20 -18.96 1.22
N ALA A 178 23.66 -19.64 0.23
CA ALA A 178 24.43 -20.25 -0.86
C ALA A 178 24.99 -19.21 -1.82
N GLU A 179 24.23 -18.16 -2.15
CA GLU A 179 24.67 -17.03 -2.99
C GLU A 179 25.81 -16.25 -2.33
N VAL A 180 25.73 -15.95 -1.02
CA VAL A 180 26.78 -15.28 -0.25
C VAL A 180 28.08 -16.12 -0.24
N LYS A 181 27.97 -17.44 -0.10
CA LYS A 181 29.13 -18.35 -0.19
C LYS A 181 29.76 -18.35 -1.58
N THR A 182 28.99 -18.24 -2.63
CA THR A 182 29.47 -18.21 -4.01
C THR A 182 30.17 -16.89 -4.34
N GLU A 183 29.62 -15.75 -3.91
CA GLU A 183 30.26 -14.44 -4.07
C GLU A 183 31.59 -14.35 -3.29
N ASN A 184 31.64 -14.86 -2.06
CA ASN A 184 32.88 -14.91 -1.28
C ASN A 184 33.95 -15.83 -1.90
N ARG A 185 33.55 -16.95 -2.53
CA ARG A 185 34.49 -17.81 -3.26
C ARG A 185 35.02 -17.14 -4.54
N GLN A 186 34.22 -16.34 -5.24
CA GLN A 186 34.67 -15.57 -6.40
C GLN A 186 35.67 -14.44 -6.00
N LYS A 187 35.39 -13.74 -4.90
CA LYS A 187 36.31 -12.71 -4.36
C LYS A 187 37.65 -13.28 -3.89
N LEU A 188 37.67 -14.48 -3.34
CA LEU A 188 38.92 -15.17 -2.92
C LEU A 188 39.74 -15.70 -4.09
N ARG A 189 39.15 -15.96 -5.27
CA ARG A 189 39.88 -16.42 -6.45
C ARG A 189 40.55 -15.29 -7.25
N VAL A 190 40.16 -14.03 -7.07
CA VAL A 190 40.73 -12.87 -7.77
C VAL A 190 41.89 -12.22 -7.01
N GLY A 191 42.16 -12.64 -5.78
CA GLY A 191 43.23 -12.11 -4.92
C GLY A 191 44.51 -12.96 -4.83
N GLY A 192 44.76 -13.87 -5.76
CA GLY A 192 45.90 -14.74 -5.77
C GLY A 192 46.87 -14.41 -6.92
N TYR A 193 47.70 -13.40 -6.74
CA TYR A 193 49.04 -13.25 -7.32
C TYR A 193 49.97 -12.60 -6.31
#